data_eed2b49d44b23a9cfaace6315dbf160d
#
_entry.id   eed2b49d44b23a9cfaace6315dbf160d
#
_cell.length_a   1.000
_cell.length_b   1.000
_cell.length_c   1.000
_cell.angle_alpha   90.00
_cell.angle_beta   90.00
_cell.angle_gamma   90.00
#
_symmetry.space_group_name_H-M   'P 1'
#
loop_
_entity.id
_entity.type
_entity.pdbx_description
1 polymer ?
#
loop_
_entity_poly.entity_id
_entity_poly.type
_entity_poly.pdbx_seq_one_letter_code
_entity_poly.pdbx_strand_id
1 'polypeptide(L)'
;MEATTTVARWTWGRDLEGAPAVESGVGACLRELLTAHQVLHSHRLMVGTPRMSVSVHEAGKKNTYLFRGETQPTVADAPVEAAQEVARRVHEAMSSGEIGSVYAHIDSPGDVLLGDDFRREPGLFRLGGSALLGYVGVDLATRTDFWLPYDLKGRAQPDVYAANAPRLSAALRDLSEALDSDTDPDDPTCFAKPNETGAENYFDEGGNARDVWDSFERHPVRGRAW
;
A
#
# COMPACT_ATOMS: atom_id res chain seq x y z
N MET A 1 7.53 -16.44 -0.27
CA MET A 1 8.90 -15.88 0.02
C MET A 1 8.74 -14.37 0.20
N GLU A 2 9.54 -13.74 1.06
CA GLU A 2 9.49 -12.29 1.28
C GLU A 2 10.76 -11.64 0.72
N ALA A 3 10.56 -10.62 -0.16
CA ALA A 3 11.65 -9.84 -0.73
C ALA A 3 11.96 -8.62 0.16
N THR A 4 13.18 -8.11 0.07
CA THR A 4 13.59 -6.88 0.77
C THR A 4 13.05 -5.62 0.09
N THR A 5 12.57 -5.73 -1.14
CA THR A 5 11.98 -4.67 -1.95
C THR A 5 10.59 -5.07 -2.45
N THR A 6 9.87 -4.13 -3.06
CA THR A 6 8.52 -4.35 -3.60
C THR A 6 8.52 -5.41 -4.71
N VAL A 7 7.63 -6.40 -4.60
CA VAL A 7 7.35 -7.41 -5.63
C VAL A 7 6.33 -6.88 -6.63
N ALA A 8 5.25 -6.30 -6.15
CA ALA A 8 4.23 -5.65 -6.97
C ALA A 8 3.59 -4.48 -6.22
N ARG A 9 3.08 -3.49 -6.97
CA ARG A 9 2.46 -2.28 -6.44
C ARG A 9 1.31 -1.85 -7.33
N TRP A 10 0.27 -1.30 -6.71
CA TRP A 10 -0.91 -0.72 -7.34
C TRP A 10 -1.19 0.64 -6.74
N THR A 11 -1.73 1.55 -7.54
CA THR A 11 -2.03 2.91 -7.13
C THR A 11 -3.45 3.31 -7.50
N TRP A 12 -4.01 4.21 -6.75
CA TRP A 12 -5.29 4.88 -6.96
C TRP A 12 -5.11 6.35 -6.67
N GLY A 13 -5.81 7.21 -7.41
CA GLY A 13 -5.69 8.61 -7.11
C GLY A 13 -6.67 9.48 -7.87
N ARG A 14 -6.93 10.67 -7.32
CA ARG A 14 -7.84 11.64 -7.90
C ARG A 14 -7.51 13.06 -7.50
N ASP A 15 -7.98 14.00 -8.30
CA ASP A 15 -7.88 15.41 -7.97
C ASP A 15 -8.83 15.78 -6.82
N LEU A 16 -8.38 16.66 -5.96
CA LEU A 16 -9.17 17.28 -4.90
C LEU A 16 -9.81 18.56 -5.45
N GLU A 17 -10.89 18.42 -6.23
CA GLU A 17 -11.59 19.57 -6.77
C GLU A 17 -12.28 20.39 -5.66
N GLY A 18 -12.01 21.72 -5.63
CA GLY A 18 -12.79 22.69 -4.85
C GLY A 18 -12.60 22.67 -3.33
N ALA A 19 -11.70 21.86 -2.78
CA ALA A 19 -11.42 21.89 -1.34
C ALA A 19 -10.49 23.05 -0.95
N PRO A 20 -10.74 23.75 0.18
CA PRO A 20 -9.80 24.74 0.70
C PRO A 20 -8.44 24.09 0.93
N ALA A 21 -7.39 24.64 0.31
CA ALA A 21 -6.09 23.99 0.14
C ALA A 21 -5.38 23.57 1.43
N VAL A 22 -5.74 24.07 2.58
CA VAL A 22 -4.99 23.89 3.84
C VAL A 22 -5.58 22.79 4.75
N GLU A 23 -6.90 22.67 4.85
CA GLU A 23 -7.55 21.63 5.67
C GLU A 23 -7.73 20.31 4.93
N SER A 24 -7.66 20.34 3.60
CA SER A 24 -7.98 19.20 2.75
C SER A 24 -6.88 18.15 2.66
N GLY A 25 -5.60 18.52 2.68
CA GLY A 25 -4.49 17.60 2.41
C GLY A 25 -4.33 16.51 3.46
N VAL A 26 -4.24 16.87 4.75
CA VAL A 26 -4.07 15.88 5.84
C VAL A 26 -5.34 15.03 5.97
N GLY A 27 -6.51 15.68 6.03
CA GLY A 27 -7.78 14.99 6.16
C GLY A 27 -8.10 14.08 4.99
N ALA A 28 -7.84 14.54 3.75
CA ALA A 28 -8.04 13.74 2.54
C ALA A 28 -7.10 12.53 2.50
N CYS A 29 -5.80 12.72 2.72
CA CYS A 29 -4.82 11.63 2.76
C CYS A 29 -5.21 10.55 3.77
N LEU A 30 -5.57 10.94 4.99
CA LEU A 30 -5.92 10.01 6.05
C LEU A 30 -7.27 9.31 5.78
N ARG A 31 -8.24 9.99 5.18
CA ARG A 31 -9.53 9.40 4.82
C ARG A 31 -9.35 8.31 3.78
N GLU A 32 -8.67 8.60 2.67
CA GLU A 32 -8.44 7.60 1.62
C GLU A 32 -7.61 6.41 2.15
N LEU A 33 -6.57 6.68 2.95
CA LEU A 33 -5.74 5.64 3.57
C LEU A 33 -6.56 4.72 4.50
N LEU A 34 -7.41 5.26 5.36
CA LEU A 34 -8.23 4.48 6.29
C LEU A 34 -9.39 3.77 5.60
N THR A 35 -9.98 4.37 4.55
CA THR A 35 -10.94 3.69 3.67
C THR A 35 -10.32 2.48 3.01
N ALA A 36 -9.14 2.63 2.43
CA ALA A 36 -8.40 1.51 1.82
C ALA A 36 -8.03 0.44 2.86
N HIS A 37 -7.58 0.85 4.05
CA HIS A 37 -7.29 -0.10 5.13
C HIS A 37 -8.54 -0.92 5.52
N GLN A 38 -9.72 -0.31 5.60
CA GLN A 38 -10.96 -1.01 5.93
C GLN A 38 -11.33 -2.06 4.86
N VAL A 39 -11.15 -1.74 3.57
CA VAL A 39 -11.31 -2.71 2.48
C VAL A 39 -10.35 -3.87 2.65
N LEU A 40 -9.07 -3.62 2.83
CA LEU A 40 -8.05 -4.67 3.01
C LEU A 40 -8.30 -5.49 4.28
N HIS A 41 -8.82 -4.88 5.34
CA HIS A 41 -9.22 -5.57 6.57
C HIS A 41 -10.38 -6.54 6.33
N SER A 42 -11.41 -6.18 5.55
CA SER A 42 -12.53 -7.05 5.21
C SER A 42 -12.09 -8.30 4.44
N HIS A 43 -11.04 -8.18 3.62
CA HIS A 43 -10.39 -9.29 2.92
C HIS A 43 -9.33 -10.02 3.75
N ARG A 44 -9.09 -9.60 5.00
CA ARG A 44 -8.03 -10.12 5.89
C ARG A 44 -6.61 -9.98 5.30
N LEU A 45 -6.42 -9.04 4.37
CA LEU A 45 -5.12 -8.74 3.79
C LEU A 45 -4.30 -7.78 4.66
N MET A 46 -4.98 -6.97 5.47
CA MET A 46 -4.41 -6.23 6.59
C MET A 46 -5.31 -6.45 7.81
N VAL A 47 -4.74 -6.72 8.98
CA VAL A 47 -5.52 -7.07 10.16
C VAL A 47 -5.03 -6.34 11.41
N GLY A 48 -5.96 -6.10 12.33
CA GLY A 48 -5.71 -5.35 13.56
C GLY A 48 -5.96 -3.85 13.41
N THR A 49 -5.78 -3.12 14.51
CA THR A 49 -5.93 -1.66 14.52
C THR A 49 -4.80 -1.01 13.75
N PRO A 50 -5.07 -0.12 12.78
CA PRO A 50 -4.04 0.51 11.98
C PRO A 50 -3.14 1.41 12.81
N ARG A 51 -1.84 1.17 12.75
CA ARG A 51 -0.81 2.10 13.23
C ARG A 51 -0.26 2.84 12.03
N MET A 52 -0.38 4.15 12.06
CA MET A 52 0.02 5.01 10.94
C MET A 52 1.27 5.81 11.30
N SER A 53 2.24 5.81 10.40
CA SER A 53 3.30 6.83 10.40
C SER A 53 2.86 7.97 9.49
N VAL A 54 2.81 9.19 10.01
CA VAL A 54 2.36 10.38 9.27
C VAL A 54 3.50 11.40 9.20
N SER A 55 3.70 12.00 8.04
CA SER A 55 4.61 13.11 7.83
C SER A 55 3.94 14.22 7.02
N VAL A 56 4.05 15.45 7.51
CA VAL A 56 3.59 16.67 6.85
C VAL A 56 4.81 17.53 6.54
N HIS A 57 5.02 17.83 5.28
CA HIS A 57 6.16 18.61 4.81
C HIS A 57 5.78 20.07 4.58
N GLU A 58 6.71 20.97 4.84
CA GLU A 58 6.53 22.40 4.59
C GLU A 58 6.69 22.73 3.10
N ALA A 59 5.79 23.57 2.57
CA ALA A 59 5.82 24.00 1.18
C ALA A 59 7.13 24.71 0.83
N GLY A 60 7.70 24.35 -0.32
CA GLY A 60 8.92 24.97 -0.84
C GLY A 60 10.21 24.67 -0.06
N LYS A 61 10.17 23.88 1.02
CA LYS A 61 11.36 23.55 1.81
C LYS A 61 11.65 22.05 1.79
N LYS A 62 12.81 21.69 1.25
CA LYS A 62 13.27 20.29 1.27
C LYS A 62 13.56 19.82 2.70
N ASN A 63 13.08 18.61 3.03
CA ASN A 63 13.34 17.92 4.30
C ASN A 63 12.89 18.69 5.58
N THR A 64 11.99 19.64 5.44
CA THR A 64 11.40 20.33 6.57
C THR A 64 10.03 19.74 6.88
N TYR A 65 9.87 19.21 8.08
CA TYR A 65 8.63 18.61 8.55
C TYR A 65 7.90 19.58 9.46
N LEU A 66 6.64 19.81 9.17
CA LEU A 66 5.72 20.48 10.11
C LEU A 66 5.22 19.47 11.16
N PHE A 67 5.07 18.22 10.76
CA PHE A 67 4.75 17.09 11.64
C PHE A 67 5.44 15.82 11.15
N ARG A 68 5.90 15.00 12.08
CA ARG A 68 6.34 13.61 11.82
C ARG A 68 6.14 12.79 13.07
N GLY A 69 5.32 11.73 12.97
CA GLY A 69 5.04 10.89 14.12
C GLY A 69 4.19 9.68 13.79
N GLU A 70 4.01 8.84 14.80
CA GLU A 70 3.10 7.70 14.73
C GLU A 70 1.78 8.05 15.42
N THR A 71 0.68 7.53 14.90
CA THR A 71 -0.65 7.73 15.44
C THR A 71 -1.54 6.50 15.18
N GLN A 72 -2.60 6.38 15.98
CA GLN A 72 -3.64 5.36 15.80
C GLN A 72 -5.01 6.02 15.94
N PRO A 73 -6.02 5.63 15.15
CA PRO A 73 -7.38 6.08 15.38
C PRO A 73 -7.94 5.45 16.66
N THR A 74 -8.78 6.18 17.36
CA THR A 74 -9.50 5.68 18.54
C THR A 74 -10.71 4.82 18.13
N VAL A 75 -11.30 5.14 16.97
CA VAL A 75 -12.43 4.42 16.36
C VAL A 75 -11.95 3.77 15.08
N ALA A 76 -11.90 2.44 15.03
CA ALA A 76 -11.35 1.70 13.89
C ALA A 76 -12.39 1.42 12.78
N ASP A 77 -13.67 1.33 13.13
CA ASP A 77 -14.72 0.87 12.22
C ASP A 77 -15.41 1.99 11.42
N ALA A 78 -15.02 3.25 11.62
CA ALA A 78 -15.56 4.43 10.95
C ALA A 78 -14.41 5.25 10.35
N PRO A 79 -13.98 4.95 9.10
CA PRO A 79 -12.77 5.54 8.51
C PRO A 79 -12.83 7.06 8.37
N VAL A 80 -14.01 7.63 8.11
CA VAL A 80 -14.17 9.08 7.96
C VAL A 80 -13.97 9.80 9.30
N GLU A 81 -14.65 9.33 10.35
CA GLU A 81 -14.54 9.89 11.71
C GLU A 81 -13.14 9.67 12.28
N ALA A 82 -12.56 8.50 12.04
CA ALA A 82 -11.18 8.18 12.41
C ALA A 82 -10.18 9.11 11.72
N ALA A 83 -10.35 9.40 10.44
CA ALA A 83 -9.51 10.32 9.70
C ALA A 83 -9.61 11.75 10.23
N GLN A 84 -10.82 12.22 10.54
CA GLN A 84 -11.06 13.54 11.12
C GLN A 84 -10.40 13.69 12.50
N GLU A 85 -10.55 12.68 13.36
CA GLU A 85 -9.94 12.65 14.68
C GLU A 85 -8.41 12.71 14.59
N VAL A 86 -7.81 11.87 13.74
CA VAL A 86 -6.36 11.83 13.56
C VAL A 86 -5.86 13.13 12.93
N ALA A 87 -6.54 13.66 11.91
CA ALA A 87 -6.18 14.94 11.27
C ALA A 87 -6.18 16.08 12.28
N ARG A 88 -7.19 16.17 13.16
CA ARG A 88 -7.23 17.17 14.22
C ARG A 88 -6.01 17.05 15.15
N ARG A 89 -5.66 15.84 15.62
CA ARG A 89 -4.48 15.62 16.47
C ARG A 89 -3.16 15.99 15.77
N VAL A 90 -3.05 15.69 14.47
CA VAL A 90 -1.89 16.08 13.67
C VAL A 90 -1.79 17.60 13.59
N HIS A 91 -2.90 18.31 13.31
CA HIS A 91 -2.92 19.77 13.25
C HIS A 91 -2.58 20.44 14.61
N GLU A 92 -3.09 19.89 15.71
CA GLU A 92 -2.79 20.40 17.06
C GLU A 92 -1.31 20.23 17.45
N ALA A 93 -0.65 19.18 16.93
CA ALA A 93 0.77 18.89 17.20
C ALA A 93 1.73 19.48 16.17
N MET A 94 1.21 20.02 15.06
CA MET A 94 2.00 20.50 13.95
C MET A 94 2.63 21.85 14.24
N SER A 95 3.86 22.06 13.79
CA SER A 95 4.51 23.37 13.78
C SER A 95 3.82 24.31 12.78
N SER A 96 3.87 25.61 13.03
CA SER A 96 3.34 26.62 12.11
C SER A 96 4.13 26.62 10.79
N GLY A 97 3.42 26.68 9.67
CA GLY A 97 4.00 26.70 8.32
C GLY A 97 2.94 26.38 7.27
N GLU A 98 3.28 26.54 6.00
CA GLU A 98 2.43 26.19 4.88
C GLU A 98 2.61 24.71 4.53
N ILE A 99 1.51 23.95 4.44
CA ILE A 99 1.54 22.54 4.08
C ILE A 99 1.85 22.38 2.59
N GLY A 100 2.92 21.66 2.28
CA GLY A 100 3.31 21.33 0.90
C GLY A 100 2.85 19.94 0.49
N SER A 101 3.18 18.93 1.29
CA SER A 101 2.79 17.54 1.03
C SER A 101 2.55 16.76 2.31
N VAL A 102 1.69 15.78 2.22
CA VAL A 102 1.35 14.84 3.29
C VAL A 102 1.64 13.43 2.81
N TYR A 103 2.29 12.63 3.65
CA TYR A 103 2.47 11.21 3.44
C TYR A 103 2.09 10.47 4.72
N ALA A 104 1.36 9.38 4.55
CA ALA A 104 1.04 8.47 5.64
C ALA A 104 1.19 7.04 5.17
N HIS A 105 1.55 6.11 6.06
CA HIS A 105 1.56 4.69 5.72
C HIS A 105 1.17 3.83 6.90
N ILE A 106 0.64 2.65 6.57
CA ILE A 106 0.27 1.59 7.49
C ILE A 106 1.06 0.34 7.11
N ASP A 107 1.77 -0.21 8.09
CA ASP A 107 2.35 -1.55 8.01
C ASP A 107 1.58 -2.44 9.00
N SER A 108 0.80 -3.39 8.49
CA SER A 108 0.01 -4.30 9.30
C SER A 108 0.23 -5.75 8.84
N PRO A 109 0.15 -6.73 9.75
CA PRO A 109 0.12 -8.12 9.34
C PRO A 109 -1.14 -8.40 8.54
N GLY A 110 -1.08 -9.42 7.68
CA GLY A 110 -2.23 -9.95 6.95
C GLY A 110 -2.33 -11.47 7.10
N ASP A 111 -3.40 -12.05 6.62
CA ASP A 111 -3.61 -13.50 6.66
C ASP A 111 -3.45 -14.08 5.25
N VAL A 112 -2.63 -15.12 5.13
CA VAL A 112 -2.43 -15.93 3.92
C VAL A 112 -3.11 -17.27 4.11
N LEU A 113 -3.77 -17.79 3.09
CA LEU A 113 -4.38 -19.10 3.08
C LEU A 113 -3.35 -20.14 2.63
N LEU A 114 -3.07 -21.13 3.47
CA LEU A 114 -2.19 -22.26 3.19
C LEU A 114 -2.94 -23.55 3.45
N GLY A 115 -3.41 -24.21 2.38
CA GLY A 115 -4.43 -25.24 2.50
C GLY A 115 -5.74 -24.63 2.99
N ASP A 116 -6.34 -25.20 4.04
CA ASP A 116 -7.59 -24.73 4.64
C ASP A 116 -7.37 -23.74 5.81
N ASP A 117 -6.12 -23.44 6.16
CA ASP A 117 -5.78 -22.65 7.34
C ASP A 117 -5.26 -21.25 6.98
N PHE A 118 -5.71 -20.25 7.74
CA PHE A 118 -5.12 -18.93 7.71
C PHE A 118 -3.84 -18.87 8.55
N ARG A 119 -2.76 -18.40 7.92
CA ARG A 119 -1.51 -18.09 8.60
C ARG A 119 -1.28 -16.57 8.61
N ARG A 120 -0.97 -16.02 9.78
CA ARG A 120 -0.60 -14.64 9.95
C ARG A 120 0.81 -14.38 9.41
N GLU A 121 0.91 -13.45 8.45
CA GLU A 121 2.18 -13.00 7.87
C GLU A 121 2.41 -11.53 8.22
N PRO A 122 3.53 -11.20 8.87
CA PRO A 122 3.93 -9.81 9.10
C PRO A 122 4.34 -9.18 7.75
N GLY A 123 3.99 -7.90 7.54
CA GLY A 123 4.45 -7.15 6.37
C GLY A 123 3.94 -7.69 5.02
N LEU A 124 2.76 -8.35 5.02
CA LEU A 124 2.16 -8.88 3.79
C LEU A 124 1.94 -7.77 2.75
N PHE A 125 1.44 -6.62 3.23
CA PHE A 125 1.28 -5.40 2.44
C PHE A 125 1.76 -4.18 3.23
N ARG A 126 2.23 -3.19 2.49
CA ARG A 126 2.36 -1.81 2.93
C ARG A 126 1.33 -0.98 2.19
N LEU A 127 0.53 -0.23 2.94
CA LEU A 127 -0.46 0.69 2.41
C LEU A 127 0.03 2.12 2.63
N GLY A 128 0.16 2.88 1.55
CA GLY A 128 0.58 4.28 1.55
C GLY A 128 -0.57 5.22 1.17
N GLY A 129 -0.53 6.42 1.69
CA GLY A 129 -1.40 7.53 1.30
C GLY A 129 -0.57 8.79 1.12
N SER A 130 -0.95 9.63 0.17
CA SER A 130 -0.28 10.89 -0.11
C SER A 130 -1.28 11.97 -0.50
N ALA A 131 -0.95 13.23 -0.17
CA ALA A 131 -1.65 14.39 -0.73
C ALA A 131 -0.63 15.47 -1.09
N LEU A 132 -0.69 15.95 -2.33
CA LEU A 132 0.22 16.94 -2.89
C LEU A 132 -0.45 17.72 -4.00
N LEU A 133 -0.34 19.04 -3.98
CA LEU A 133 -0.79 19.94 -5.06
C LEU A 133 -2.25 19.75 -5.51
N GLY A 134 -3.14 19.45 -4.56
CA GLY A 134 -4.55 19.22 -4.89
C GLY A 134 -4.87 17.81 -5.41
N TYR A 135 -3.91 16.90 -5.36
CA TYR A 135 -4.09 15.49 -5.69
C TYR A 135 -3.96 14.62 -4.43
N VAL A 136 -4.79 13.60 -4.32
CA VAL A 136 -4.70 12.56 -3.29
C VAL A 136 -4.51 11.20 -3.93
N GLY A 137 -3.59 10.42 -3.37
CA GLY A 137 -3.29 9.07 -3.85
C GLY A 137 -3.15 8.05 -2.73
N VAL A 138 -3.45 6.82 -3.07
CA VAL A 138 -3.23 5.62 -2.25
C VAL A 138 -2.34 4.66 -3.02
N ASP A 139 -1.43 4.01 -2.36
CA ASP A 139 -0.63 2.92 -2.93
C ASP A 139 -0.64 1.67 -2.05
N LEU A 140 -0.72 0.52 -2.68
CA LEU A 140 -0.64 -0.79 -2.05
C LEU A 140 0.56 -1.55 -2.62
N ALA A 141 1.51 -1.89 -1.77
CA ALA A 141 2.71 -2.62 -2.18
C ALA A 141 2.84 -3.94 -1.41
N THR A 142 3.19 -5.03 -2.13
CA THR A 142 3.51 -6.32 -1.53
C THR A 142 4.99 -6.66 -1.70
N ARG A 143 5.54 -7.40 -0.71
CA ARG A 143 6.89 -7.95 -0.75
C ARG A 143 6.92 -9.47 -0.87
N THR A 144 5.75 -10.08 -1.05
CA THR A 144 5.59 -11.53 -1.04
C THR A 144 5.11 -12.05 -2.39
N ASP A 145 5.35 -13.31 -2.64
CA ASP A 145 5.01 -14.03 -3.87
C ASP A 145 3.72 -14.89 -3.79
N PHE A 146 2.94 -14.79 -2.71
CA PHE A 146 1.72 -15.58 -2.52
C PHE A 146 0.64 -15.35 -3.61
N TRP A 147 0.78 -14.26 -4.35
CA TRP A 147 -0.14 -13.80 -5.40
C TRP A 147 0.28 -14.27 -6.79
N LEU A 148 1.39 -15.01 -6.89
CA LEU A 148 1.98 -15.46 -8.15
C LEU A 148 1.80 -16.97 -8.32
N PRO A 149 1.56 -17.49 -9.57
CA PRO A 149 1.50 -18.93 -9.82
C PRO A 149 2.82 -19.67 -9.59
N TYR A 150 3.95 -18.95 -9.64
CA TYR A 150 5.27 -19.45 -9.31
C TYR A 150 5.92 -18.55 -8.27
N ASP A 151 6.67 -19.13 -7.33
CA ASP A 151 7.45 -18.35 -6.36
C ASP A 151 8.59 -17.57 -7.06
N LEU A 152 9.28 -16.70 -6.32
CA LEU A 152 10.37 -15.88 -6.89
C LEU A 152 11.58 -16.72 -7.38
N LYS A 153 11.64 -18.01 -7.05
CA LYS A 153 12.64 -18.96 -7.58
C LYS A 153 12.13 -19.78 -8.77
N GLY A 154 10.98 -19.43 -9.35
CA GLY A 154 10.38 -20.10 -10.48
C GLY A 154 9.77 -21.47 -10.16
N ARG A 155 9.54 -21.82 -8.89
CA ARG A 155 8.90 -23.07 -8.49
C ARG A 155 7.40 -22.89 -8.45
N ALA A 156 6.66 -23.84 -9.08
CA ALA A 156 5.20 -23.79 -9.09
C ALA A 156 4.61 -23.85 -7.67
N GLN A 157 3.60 -23.02 -7.40
CA GLN A 157 2.85 -22.97 -6.14
C GLN A 157 1.32 -22.91 -6.38
N PRO A 158 0.75 -23.89 -7.13
CA PRO A 158 -0.63 -23.81 -7.60
C PRO A 158 -1.65 -23.69 -6.46
N ASP A 159 -1.47 -24.42 -5.36
CA ASP A 159 -2.42 -24.41 -4.24
C ASP A 159 -2.41 -23.06 -3.50
N VAL A 160 -1.22 -22.49 -3.27
CA VAL A 160 -1.06 -21.17 -2.64
C VAL A 160 -1.67 -20.09 -3.52
N TYR A 161 -1.38 -20.12 -4.82
CA TYR A 161 -1.91 -19.17 -5.79
C TYR A 161 -3.43 -19.26 -5.90
N ALA A 162 -3.97 -20.47 -6.08
CA ALA A 162 -5.42 -20.69 -6.19
C ALA A 162 -6.20 -20.19 -4.96
N ALA A 163 -5.59 -20.32 -3.77
CA ALA A 163 -6.22 -19.87 -2.54
C ALA A 163 -6.14 -18.34 -2.31
N ASN A 164 -5.07 -17.67 -2.77
CA ASN A 164 -4.80 -16.28 -2.39
C ASN A 164 -5.01 -15.26 -3.53
N ALA A 165 -4.72 -15.61 -4.79
CA ALA A 165 -4.87 -14.67 -5.91
C ALA A 165 -6.31 -14.14 -6.08
N PRO A 166 -7.38 -14.94 -5.93
CA PRO A 166 -8.75 -14.43 -5.99
C PRO A 166 -9.08 -13.42 -4.88
N ARG A 167 -8.45 -13.55 -3.71
CA ARG A 167 -8.64 -12.61 -2.58
C ARG A 167 -8.00 -11.26 -2.88
N LEU A 168 -6.80 -11.26 -3.47
CA LEU A 168 -6.16 -10.03 -3.92
C LEU A 168 -6.98 -9.36 -5.03
N SER A 169 -7.39 -10.13 -6.06
CA SER A 169 -8.21 -9.60 -7.15
C SER A 169 -9.52 -8.97 -6.66
N ALA A 170 -10.19 -9.61 -5.71
CA ALA A 170 -11.40 -9.05 -5.10
C ALA A 170 -11.09 -7.76 -4.32
N ALA A 171 -10.00 -7.73 -3.55
CA ALA A 171 -9.62 -6.56 -2.80
C ALA A 171 -9.23 -5.37 -3.70
N LEU A 172 -8.51 -5.60 -4.83
CA LEU A 172 -8.16 -4.55 -5.79
C LEU A 172 -9.41 -3.93 -6.42
N ARG A 173 -10.39 -4.74 -6.81
CA ARG A 173 -11.69 -4.26 -7.31
C ARG A 173 -12.43 -3.44 -6.25
N ASP A 174 -12.54 -3.96 -5.03
CA ASP A 174 -13.28 -3.29 -3.95
C ASP A 174 -12.56 -2.01 -3.49
N LEU A 175 -11.21 -1.92 -3.64
CA LEU A 175 -10.44 -0.69 -3.46
C LEU A 175 -10.80 0.35 -4.52
N SER A 176 -10.89 -0.04 -5.80
CA SER A 176 -11.30 0.87 -6.87
C SER A 176 -12.70 1.44 -6.63
N GLU A 177 -13.63 0.60 -6.17
CA GLU A 177 -15.00 1.02 -5.82
C GLU A 177 -15.01 1.99 -4.63
N ALA A 178 -14.28 1.66 -3.57
CA ALA A 178 -14.27 2.46 -2.33
C ALA A 178 -13.53 3.79 -2.46
N LEU A 179 -12.51 3.87 -3.32
CA LEU A 179 -11.70 5.07 -3.58
C LEU A 179 -12.21 5.90 -4.76
N ASP A 180 -13.25 5.42 -5.46
CA ASP A 180 -13.79 6.04 -6.68
C ASP A 180 -12.69 6.38 -7.69
N SER A 181 -11.82 5.38 -7.96
CA SER A 181 -10.65 5.50 -8.83
C SER A 181 -10.27 4.13 -9.39
N ASP A 182 -9.93 4.06 -10.67
CA ASP A 182 -9.48 2.81 -11.27
C ASP A 182 -8.13 2.36 -10.67
N THR A 183 -7.92 1.04 -10.63
CA THR A 183 -6.61 0.47 -10.26
C THR A 183 -5.59 0.80 -11.35
N ASP A 184 -4.52 1.49 -11.00
CA ASP A 184 -3.36 1.74 -11.86
C ASP A 184 -2.20 0.85 -11.40
N PRO A 185 -1.89 -0.26 -12.11
CA PRO A 185 -0.75 -1.09 -11.82
C PRO A 185 0.55 -0.31 -12.08
N ASP A 186 1.44 -0.30 -11.10
CA ASP A 186 2.76 0.34 -11.25
C ASP A 186 3.63 -0.39 -12.29
N ASP A 187 4.73 0.22 -12.67
CA ASP A 187 5.70 -0.38 -13.59
C ASP A 187 6.16 -1.77 -13.11
N PRO A 188 6.47 -2.69 -14.05
CA PRO A 188 7.04 -3.99 -13.73
C PRO A 188 8.29 -3.86 -12.85
N THR A 189 8.35 -4.64 -11.78
CA THR A 189 9.53 -4.73 -10.91
C THR A 189 10.52 -5.77 -11.45
N CYS A 190 11.66 -5.95 -10.78
CA CYS A 190 12.55 -7.07 -11.09
C CYS A 190 11.96 -8.44 -10.73
N PHE A 191 10.87 -8.49 -9.97
CA PHE A 191 10.25 -9.72 -9.47
C PHE A 191 8.98 -10.14 -10.20
N ALA A 192 8.12 -9.18 -10.55
CA ALA A 192 6.81 -9.44 -11.13
C ALA A 192 6.30 -8.26 -11.97
N LYS A 193 5.24 -8.53 -12.73
CA LYS A 193 4.48 -7.56 -13.51
C LYS A 193 3.12 -7.38 -12.85
N PRO A 194 2.85 -6.27 -12.15
CA PRO A 194 1.51 -5.99 -11.66
C PRO A 194 0.54 -5.79 -12.82
N ASN A 195 -0.72 -6.17 -12.61
CA ASN A 195 -1.84 -5.88 -13.50
C ASN A 195 -3.08 -5.51 -12.66
N GLU A 196 -4.17 -5.12 -13.30
CA GLU A 196 -5.39 -4.64 -12.62
C GLU A 196 -6.02 -5.65 -11.64
N THR A 197 -5.71 -6.94 -11.78
CA THR A 197 -6.31 -8.02 -10.99
C THR A 197 -5.31 -8.77 -10.11
N GLY A 198 -4.03 -8.43 -10.17
CA GLY A 198 -2.97 -9.11 -9.41
C GLY A 198 -1.58 -8.89 -10.01
N ALA A 199 -0.79 -9.95 -10.11
CA ALA A 199 0.56 -9.88 -10.67
C ALA A 199 0.94 -11.15 -11.43
N GLU A 200 1.89 -11.03 -12.35
CA GLU A 200 2.38 -12.10 -13.22
C GLU A 200 3.87 -12.35 -13.04
N ASN A 201 4.27 -13.62 -13.20
CA ASN A 201 5.68 -14.00 -13.24
C ASN A 201 6.34 -13.61 -14.58
N TYR A 202 7.67 -13.56 -14.56
CA TYR A 202 8.48 -13.56 -15.77
C TYR A 202 8.71 -15.00 -16.27
N PHE A 203 8.73 -15.16 -17.59
CA PHE A 203 9.03 -16.45 -18.27
C PHE A 203 10.23 -16.29 -19.20
N ASP A 204 10.98 -17.38 -19.38
CA ASP A 204 12.03 -17.47 -20.38
C ASP A 204 11.43 -17.78 -21.78
N GLU A 205 12.30 -17.86 -22.80
CA GLU A 205 11.88 -18.17 -24.19
C GLU A 205 11.29 -19.57 -24.33
N GLY A 206 11.58 -20.47 -23.40
CA GLY A 206 11.03 -21.84 -23.34
C GLY A 206 9.70 -21.93 -22.59
N GLY A 207 9.18 -20.82 -22.06
CA GLY A 207 7.94 -20.77 -21.29
C GLY A 207 8.09 -21.24 -19.84
N ASN A 208 9.30 -21.38 -19.32
CA ASN A 208 9.53 -21.70 -17.90
C ASN A 208 9.55 -20.43 -17.05
N ALA A 209 8.97 -20.48 -15.85
CA ALA A 209 9.05 -19.38 -14.91
C ALA A 209 10.51 -19.10 -14.51
N ARG A 210 10.91 -17.84 -14.60
CA ARG A 210 12.28 -17.40 -14.30
C ARG A 210 12.56 -17.40 -12.81
N ASP A 211 13.75 -17.86 -12.41
CA ASP A 211 14.31 -17.57 -11.09
C ASP A 211 14.79 -16.11 -11.05
N VAL A 212 13.91 -15.22 -10.56
CA VAL A 212 14.21 -13.79 -10.41
C VAL A 212 14.94 -13.49 -9.10
N TRP A 213 14.86 -14.42 -8.12
CA TRP A 213 15.54 -14.28 -6.83
C TRP A 213 17.05 -14.40 -6.95
N ASP A 214 17.54 -15.37 -7.71
CA ASP A 214 18.97 -15.56 -7.96
C ASP A 214 19.59 -14.34 -8.66
N SER A 215 18.85 -13.74 -9.60
CA SER A 215 19.27 -12.49 -10.26
C SER A 215 19.36 -11.32 -9.29
N PHE A 216 18.44 -11.24 -8.33
CA PHE A 216 18.43 -10.21 -7.29
C PHE A 216 19.56 -10.42 -6.27
N GLU A 217 19.82 -11.65 -5.81
CA GLU A 217 20.94 -11.95 -4.89
C GLU A 217 22.31 -11.64 -5.52
N ARG A 218 22.48 -11.92 -6.82
CA ARG A 218 23.72 -11.61 -7.56
C ARG A 218 23.92 -10.13 -7.84
N HIS A 219 22.82 -9.39 -8.02
CA HIS A 219 22.85 -7.96 -8.34
C HIS A 219 21.89 -7.20 -7.41
N PRO A 220 22.21 -7.10 -6.10
CA PRO A 220 21.34 -6.40 -5.18
C PRO A 220 21.15 -4.97 -5.68
N VAL A 221 19.92 -4.64 -6.08
CA VAL A 221 19.56 -3.26 -6.38
C VAL A 221 19.84 -2.46 -5.12
N ARG A 222 20.83 -1.57 -5.16
CA ARG A 222 21.08 -0.65 -4.05
C ARG A 222 19.83 0.22 -3.89
N GLY A 223 18.91 -0.26 -3.05
CA GLY A 223 17.68 0.43 -2.76
C GLY A 223 17.99 1.83 -2.28
N ARG A 224 17.41 2.82 -2.91
CA ARG A 224 17.26 4.12 -2.26
C ARG A 224 16.37 3.84 -1.04
N ALA A 225 16.92 4.04 0.15
CA ALA A 225 16.13 4.06 1.36
C ALA A 225 15.04 5.14 1.19
N TRP A 226 13.79 4.72 1.27
CA TRP A 226 12.60 5.57 1.26
C TRP A 226 12.39 6.18 2.62
#